data_7c0793375cca8c3b983de2959604aeb1
#
_entry.id   7c0793375cca8c3b983de2959604aeb1
#
_cell.length_a   1.000
_cell.length_b   1.000
_cell.length_c   1.000
_cell.angle_alpha   90.00
_cell.angle_beta   90.00
_cell.angle_gamma   90.00
#
_symmetry.space_group_name_H-M   'P 1'
#
loop_
_entity.id
_entity.type
_entity.pdbx_description
1 polymer ?
#
loop_
_entity_poly.entity_id
_entity_poly.type
_entity_poly.pdbx_seq_one_letter_code
_entity_poly.pdbx_strand_id
1 'polypeptide(L)'
;KEVLIPNENELNIEIASSLTLHGVKISEIKLDTLFDFEDSILDKNIEKIYKSISPIMRKRVEEWVVPQAVDITMTLFESCIKKQVEEFIRLVDGWERVVVKSDTVKQSVLVNSPGNAKCRALAHVCRKNGIPIMSSQHGVTVEISKIHSMLSFLFDNTVADAMFSYNSKIVDIEKNIHFDNAKHYIVGMPMRLSRMERMKAINKFAPPIVYISTNLYHAGFSLSSRADYDSAISEHKLITKVLRRLPYKVRYKTYPEDNRRYADMDPVLHDVRMADNMELFNKKIDMRYLVSEHRILVTTCATSTLSWPVMSGKPVIFINQKHKSPLTEDAYSSLSRGIFVF
;
A
#
# COMPACT_ATOMS: atom_id res chain seq x y z
N LYS A 1 0.72 -3.63 30.74
CA LYS A 1 0.84 -2.90 29.46
C LYS A 1 0.17 -3.74 28.38
N GLU A 2 -0.53 -3.10 27.47
CA GLU A 2 -1.22 -3.74 26.37
C GLU A 2 -0.94 -2.98 25.06
N VAL A 3 -0.73 -3.71 23.96
CA VAL A 3 -0.60 -3.15 22.63
C VAL A 3 -1.73 -3.67 21.76
N LEU A 4 -2.48 -2.75 21.17
CA LEU A 4 -3.59 -3.02 20.26
C LEU A 4 -3.06 -3.02 18.82
N ILE A 5 -3.41 -4.06 18.05
CA ILE A 5 -3.00 -4.20 16.65
C ILE A 5 -4.24 -4.28 15.77
N PRO A 6 -4.55 -3.21 15.00
CA PRO A 6 -5.71 -3.18 14.11
C PRO A 6 -5.44 -3.78 12.73
N ASN A 7 -4.19 -3.88 12.31
CA ASN A 7 -3.77 -4.47 11.04
C ASN A 7 -2.34 -5.01 11.13
N GLU A 8 -2.00 -5.92 10.25
CA GLU A 8 -0.74 -6.64 10.28
C GLU A 8 0.14 -6.40 9.05
N ASN A 9 1.44 -6.43 9.27
CA ASN A 9 2.47 -6.69 8.28
C ASN A 9 3.63 -7.46 8.93
N GLU A 10 4.63 -7.83 8.15
CA GLU A 10 5.77 -8.61 8.65
C GLU A 10 6.47 -7.94 9.83
N LEU A 11 6.68 -6.63 9.76
CA LEU A 11 7.37 -5.89 10.81
C LEU A 11 6.53 -5.77 12.08
N ASN A 12 5.22 -5.51 11.94
CA ASN A 12 4.31 -5.50 13.09
C ASN A 12 4.28 -6.84 13.81
N ILE A 13 4.25 -7.95 13.07
CA ILE A 13 4.26 -9.31 13.66
C ILE A 13 5.55 -9.54 14.43
N GLU A 14 6.71 -9.14 13.91
CA GLU A 14 8.00 -9.31 14.61
C GLU A 14 8.10 -8.41 15.85
N ILE A 15 7.65 -7.17 15.77
CA ILE A 15 7.58 -6.25 16.90
C ILE A 15 6.64 -6.81 17.98
N ALA A 16 5.43 -7.26 17.59
CA ALA A 16 4.47 -7.85 18.50
C ALA A 16 5.03 -9.10 19.19
N SER A 17 5.69 -9.98 18.44
CA SER A 17 6.35 -11.17 18.99
C SER A 17 7.43 -10.81 20.01
N SER A 18 8.25 -9.81 19.71
CA SER A 18 9.27 -9.31 20.62
C SER A 18 8.65 -8.74 21.91
N LEU A 19 7.60 -7.93 21.77
CA LEU A 19 6.89 -7.36 22.92
C LEU A 19 6.25 -8.43 23.79
N THR A 20 5.69 -9.48 23.20
CA THR A 20 5.12 -10.62 23.94
C THR A 20 6.19 -11.32 24.76
N LEU A 21 7.39 -11.54 24.22
CA LEU A 21 8.52 -12.12 24.96
C LEU A 21 8.95 -11.27 26.17
N HIS A 22 8.66 -9.96 26.14
CA HIS A 22 8.91 -9.04 27.25
C HIS A 22 7.69 -8.82 28.16
N GLY A 23 6.69 -9.70 28.10
CA GLY A 23 5.52 -9.68 28.97
C GLY A 23 4.48 -8.60 28.64
N VAL A 24 4.49 -8.06 27.42
CA VAL A 24 3.46 -7.14 26.95
C VAL A 24 2.31 -7.93 26.35
N LYS A 25 1.09 -7.65 26.78
CA LYS A 25 -0.11 -8.24 26.19
C LYS A 25 -0.35 -7.67 24.81
N ILE A 26 -0.53 -8.52 23.81
CA ILE A 26 -0.91 -8.14 22.45
C ILE A 26 -2.38 -8.48 22.22
N SER A 27 -3.16 -7.53 21.77
CA SER A 27 -4.57 -7.69 21.44
C SER A 27 -4.83 -7.28 19.99
N GLU A 28 -5.20 -8.25 19.18
CA GLU A 28 -5.67 -7.99 17.80
C GLU A 28 -7.08 -7.43 17.84
N ILE A 29 -7.34 -6.40 17.04
CA ILE A 29 -8.66 -5.79 16.89
C ILE A 29 -9.17 -6.08 15.49
N LYS A 30 -10.26 -6.87 15.40
CA LYS A 30 -10.95 -7.10 14.13
C LYS A 30 -11.86 -5.92 13.80
N LEU A 31 -11.52 -5.20 12.76
CA LEU A 31 -12.23 -4.01 12.32
C LEU A 31 -13.67 -4.28 11.88
N ASP A 32 -13.96 -5.47 11.37
CA ASP A 32 -15.27 -5.81 10.81
C ASP A 32 -16.38 -5.94 11.86
N THR A 33 -16.02 -6.11 13.14
CA THR A 33 -16.97 -6.23 14.25
C THR A 33 -17.38 -4.88 14.86
N LEU A 34 -16.85 -3.77 14.37
CA LEU A 34 -17.03 -2.44 14.96
C LEU A 34 -18.19 -1.62 14.37
N PHE A 35 -18.87 -2.11 13.33
CA PHE A 35 -19.65 -1.25 12.41
C PHE A 35 -21.16 -1.49 12.35
N ASP A 36 -21.76 -2.14 13.34
CA ASP A 36 -23.23 -2.21 13.46
C ASP A 36 -23.76 -1.00 14.26
N PHE A 37 -24.30 0.00 13.56
CA PHE A 37 -24.83 1.23 14.17
C PHE A 37 -26.22 1.61 13.67
N GLU A 38 -27.03 2.13 14.60
CA GLU A 38 -28.32 2.78 14.31
C GLU A 38 -28.16 4.23 13.85
N ASP A 39 -29.00 4.65 12.89
CA ASP A 39 -28.79 5.78 11.98
C ASP A 39 -29.13 7.20 12.49
N SER A 40 -29.39 7.46 13.76
CA SER A 40 -30.28 8.60 14.13
C SER A 40 -29.68 9.97 14.53
N ILE A 41 -28.34 10.16 14.63
CA ILE A 41 -27.80 11.44 15.20
C ILE A 41 -26.88 12.22 14.22
N LEU A 42 -26.57 11.69 13.09
CA LEU A 42 -25.49 12.16 12.21
C LEU A 42 -25.77 13.39 11.35
N ASP A 43 -27.01 13.60 10.89
CA ASP A 43 -27.32 14.57 9.81
C ASP A 43 -26.95 16.02 10.10
N LYS A 44 -27.22 16.52 11.31
CA LYS A 44 -26.97 17.94 11.63
C LYS A 44 -25.50 18.32 11.67
N ASN A 45 -24.67 17.44 12.18
CA ASN A 45 -23.22 17.67 12.27
C ASN A 45 -22.55 17.58 10.89
N ILE A 46 -22.98 16.63 10.07
CA ILE A 46 -22.49 16.46 8.70
C ILE A 46 -22.81 17.71 7.87
N GLU A 47 -24.06 18.21 7.97
CA GLU A 47 -24.48 19.41 7.27
C GLU A 47 -23.68 20.65 7.70
N LYS A 48 -23.40 20.80 8.99
CA LYS A 48 -22.59 21.90 9.52
C LYS A 48 -21.13 21.83 9.00
N ILE A 49 -20.53 20.63 8.97
CA ILE A 49 -19.19 20.44 8.44
C ILE A 49 -19.15 20.78 6.95
N TYR A 50 -20.09 20.24 6.17
CA TYR A 50 -20.16 20.52 4.74
C TYR A 50 -20.31 22.03 4.45
N LYS A 51 -21.21 22.71 5.13
CA LYS A 51 -21.42 24.17 4.98
C LYS A 51 -20.15 24.98 5.28
N SER A 52 -19.30 24.52 6.19
CA SER A 52 -18.05 25.21 6.52
C SER A 52 -16.96 25.07 5.45
N ILE A 53 -16.92 23.95 4.73
CA ILE A 53 -15.91 23.67 3.71
C ILE A 53 -16.35 23.98 2.28
N SER A 54 -17.66 23.97 2.02
CA SER A 54 -18.25 24.15 0.68
C SER A 54 -17.79 25.44 -0.03
N PRO A 55 -17.65 26.61 0.61
CA PRO A 55 -17.16 27.81 -0.08
C PRO A 55 -15.73 27.69 -0.59
N ILE A 56 -14.85 27.06 0.22
CA ILE A 56 -13.45 26.84 -0.15
C ILE A 56 -13.37 25.87 -1.33
N MET A 57 -14.18 24.82 -1.28
CA MET A 57 -14.24 23.82 -2.35
C MET A 57 -14.77 24.44 -3.65
N ARG A 58 -15.86 25.21 -3.59
CA ARG A 58 -16.42 25.87 -4.78
C ARG A 58 -15.36 26.72 -5.47
N LYS A 59 -14.61 27.53 -4.72
CA LYS A 59 -13.51 28.33 -5.27
C LYS A 59 -12.50 27.47 -6.03
N ARG A 60 -12.14 26.29 -5.49
CA ARG A 60 -11.21 25.38 -6.15
C ARG A 60 -11.80 24.69 -7.39
N VAL A 61 -13.07 24.32 -7.33
CA VAL A 61 -13.77 23.74 -8.47
C VAL A 61 -13.86 24.76 -9.63
N GLU A 62 -14.13 26.02 -9.34
CA GLU A 62 -14.17 27.11 -10.32
C GLU A 62 -12.80 27.33 -11.03
N GLU A 63 -11.68 27.01 -10.35
CA GLU A 63 -10.34 27.07 -10.93
C GLU A 63 -10.05 25.90 -11.90
N TRP A 64 -10.74 24.75 -11.73
CA TRP A 64 -10.38 23.50 -12.43
C TRP A 64 -11.40 23.02 -13.45
N VAL A 65 -12.62 23.53 -13.36
CA VAL A 65 -13.76 23.05 -14.14
C VAL A 65 -14.37 24.18 -14.94
N VAL A 66 -14.85 23.88 -16.14
CA VAL A 66 -15.57 24.87 -16.95
C VAL A 66 -16.82 25.38 -16.21
N PRO A 67 -17.18 26.67 -16.34
CA PRO A 67 -18.26 27.27 -15.56
C PRO A 67 -19.57 26.47 -15.57
N GLN A 68 -19.91 25.88 -16.72
CA GLN A 68 -21.15 25.11 -16.91
C GLN A 68 -21.19 23.80 -16.11
N ALA A 69 -20.02 23.28 -15.68
CA ALA A 69 -19.92 22.05 -14.92
C ALA A 69 -19.70 22.25 -13.40
N VAL A 70 -19.56 23.50 -12.94
CA VAL A 70 -19.28 23.80 -11.52
C VAL A 70 -20.37 23.25 -10.61
N ASP A 71 -21.63 23.55 -10.90
CA ASP A 71 -22.73 23.15 -10.00
C ASP A 71 -22.94 21.64 -9.95
N ILE A 72 -22.85 20.95 -11.07
CA ILE A 72 -22.92 19.47 -11.08
C ILE A 72 -21.74 18.85 -10.33
N THR A 73 -20.52 19.41 -10.47
CA THR A 73 -19.35 18.97 -9.76
C THR A 73 -19.49 19.18 -8.25
N MET A 74 -20.02 20.33 -7.84
CA MET A 74 -20.28 20.61 -6.43
C MET A 74 -21.33 19.67 -5.83
N THR A 75 -22.39 19.34 -6.57
CA THR A 75 -23.41 18.37 -6.13
C THR A 75 -22.81 16.97 -5.91
N LEU A 76 -21.95 16.53 -6.82
CA LEU A 76 -21.24 15.25 -6.68
C LEU A 76 -20.29 15.26 -5.47
N PHE A 77 -19.53 16.35 -5.28
CA PHE A 77 -18.65 16.49 -4.12
C PHE A 77 -19.43 16.53 -2.80
N GLU A 78 -20.56 17.21 -2.75
CA GLU A 78 -21.43 17.25 -1.57
C GLU A 78 -21.81 15.83 -1.14
N SER A 79 -22.35 15.04 -2.07
CA SER A 79 -22.75 13.67 -1.80
C SER A 79 -21.58 12.82 -1.32
N CYS A 80 -20.42 12.90 -2.00
CA CYS A 80 -19.22 12.15 -1.62
C CYS A 80 -18.70 12.55 -0.25
N ILE A 81 -18.62 13.86 0.04
CA ILE A 81 -18.07 14.35 1.31
C ILE A 81 -18.99 14.01 2.47
N LYS A 82 -20.28 14.23 2.33
CA LYS A 82 -21.25 13.88 3.39
C LYS A 82 -21.13 12.41 3.75
N LYS A 83 -21.07 11.52 2.75
CA LYS A 83 -20.87 10.09 2.96
C LYS A 83 -19.53 9.77 3.65
N GLN A 84 -18.43 10.41 3.26
CA GLN A 84 -17.12 10.18 3.87
C GLN A 84 -17.05 10.70 5.31
N VAL A 85 -17.67 11.86 5.59
CA VAL A 85 -17.74 12.40 6.95
C VAL A 85 -18.59 11.51 7.85
N GLU A 86 -19.73 11.04 7.35
CA GLU A 86 -20.57 10.07 8.06
C GLU A 86 -19.79 8.80 8.41
N GLU A 87 -19.14 8.19 7.41
CA GLU A 87 -18.29 7.00 7.62
C GLU A 87 -17.21 7.27 8.67
N PHE A 88 -16.55 8.43 8.59
CA PHE A 88 -15.50 8.79 9.54
C PHE A 88 -16.02 8.92 10.99
N ILE A 89 -17.19 9.56 11.18
CA ILE A 89 -17.80 9.68 12.52
C ILE A 89 -18.16 8.29 13.06
N ARG A 90 -18.77 7.43 12.25
CA ARG A 90 -19.06 6.04 12.64
C ARG A 90 -17.81 5.29 13.06
N LEU A 91 -16.69 5.48 12.32
CA LEU A 91 -15.40 4.89 12.65
C LEU A 91 -14.87 5.40 14.00
N VAL A 92 -15.01 6.70 14.28
CA VAL A 92 -14.60 7.29 15.57
C VAL A 92 -15.39 6.66 16.71
N ASP A 93 -16.72 6.62 16.59
CA ASP A 93 -17.59 6.02 17.61
C ASP A 93 -17.26 4.54 17.87
N GLY A 94 -17.00 3.79 16.78
CA GLY A 94 -16.55 2.40 16.87
C GLY A 94 -15.26 2.24 17.68
N TRP A 95 -14.27 3.07 17.36
CA TRP A 95 -12.99 3.05 18.05
C TRP A 95 -13.09 3.48 19.52
N GLU A 96 -13.91 4.49 19.85
CA GLU A 96 -14.13 4.90 21.23
C GLU A 96 -14.66 3.75 22.10
N ARG A 97 -15.55 2.92 21.57
CA ARG A 97 -16.08 1.75 22.30
C ARG A 97 -15.01 0.67 22.59
N VAL A 98 -13.97 0.57 21.74
CA VAL A 98 -12.93 -0.46 21.88
C VAL A 98 -11.77 0.02 22.73
N VAL A 99 -11.32 1.25 22.48
CA VAL A 99 -10.08 1.79 23.02
C VAL A 99 -10.25 2.32 24.43
N VAL A 100 -11.41 2.89 24.76
CA VAL A 100 -11.64 3.59 26.05
C VAL A 100 -12.07 2.66 27.21
N LYS A 101 -12.22 1.36 26.99
CA LYS A 101 -12.78 0.41 27.98
C LYS A 101 -11.90 0.08 29.16
N SER A 102 -10.68 0.61 29.30
CA SER A 102 -9.75 0.20 30.36
C SER A 102 -9.06 1.36 31.05
N ASP A 103 -9.60 1.82 32.15
CA ASP A 103 -8.96 2.84 33.02
C ASP A 103 -7.69 2.32 33.75
N THR A 104 -7.45 1.02 33.76
CA THR A 104 -6.41 0.39 34.59
C THR A 104 -5.17 -0.06 33.80
N VAL A 105 -5.23 -0.19 32.48
CA VAL A 105 -4.13 -0.72 31.68
C VAL A 105 -3.57 0.37 30.76
N LYS A 106 -2.27 0.67 30.88
CA LYS A 106 -1.58 1.53 29.92
C LYS A 106 -1.59 0.87 28.55
N GLN A 107 -2.34 1.46 27.64
CA GLN A 107 -2.50 1.01 26.26
C GLN A 107 -1.59 1.80 25.29
N SER A 108 -1.21 1.19 24.19
CA SER A 108 -0.63 1.80 23.01
C SER A 108 -1.14 1.06 21.77
N VAL A 109 -1.02 1.68 20.62
CA VAL A 109 -1.44 1.10 19.33
C VAL A 109 -0.23 0.88 18.46
N LEU A 110 -0.14 -0.28 17.81
CA LEU A 110 0.83 -0.57 16.76
C LEU A 110 0.09 -0.81 15.45
N VAL A 111 0.30 0.05 14.49
CA VAL A 111 -0.44 0.07 13.22
C VAL A 111 0.52 0.06 12.03
N ASN A 112 0.09 -0.50 10.92
CA ASN A 112 0.77 -0.39 9.63
C ASN A 112 -0.04 0.50 8.69
N SER A 113 0.62 1.37 7.96
CA SER A 113 -0.01 2.27 6.99
C SER A 113 -1.24 3.02 7.54
N PRO A 114 -1.09 3.87 8.56
CA PRO A 114 -2.21 4.54 9.22
C PRO A 114 -2.89 5.62 8.37
N GLY A 115 -2.57 5.72 7.09
CA GLY A 115 -3.10 6.76 6.20
C GLY A 115 -4.56 6.60 5.77
N ASN A 116 -5.16 5.43 5.98
CA ASN A 116 -6.56 5.19 5.64
C ASN A 116 -7.54 5.77 6.67
N ALA A 117 -8.81 5.95 6.28
CA ALA A 117 -9.84 6.57 7.13
C ALA A 117 -10.03 5.85 8.47
N LYS A 118 -9.99 4.51 8.48
CA LYS A 118 -10.14 3.68 9.68
C LYS A 118 -9.04 3.97 10.71
N CYS A 119 -7.79 3.98 10.26
CA CYS A 119 -6.65 4.25 11.14
C CYS A 119 -6.56 5.73 11.53
N ARG A 120 -7.02 6.65 10.70
CA ARG A 120 -7.10 8.08 11.07
C ARG A 120 -8.17 8.34 12.13
N ALA A 121 -9.30 7.66 12.08
CA ALA A 121 -10.32 7.70 13.14
C ALA A 121 -9.76 7.11 14.44
N LEU A 122 -9.06 5.97 14.38
CA LEU A 122 -8.34 5.41 15.52
C LEU A 122 -7.34 6.41 16.10
N ALA A 123 -6.55 7.06 15.25
CA ALA A 123 -5.57 8.06 15.69
C ALA A 123 -6.25 9.26 16.38
N HIS A 124 -7.42 9.70 15.89
CA HIS A 124 -8.20 10.74 16.56
C HIS A 124 -8.60 10.32 17.98
N VAL A 125 -9.14 9.11 18.12
CA VAL A 125 -9.54 8.56 19.42
C VAL A 125 -8.34 8.39 20.36
N CYS A 126 -7.23 7.86 19.87
CA CYS A 126 -6.00 7.69 20.64
C CYS A 126 -5.46 9.02 21.17
N ARG A 127 -5.38 10.06 20.31
CA ARG A 127 -4.93 11.39 20.72
C ARG A 127 -5.81 12.02 21.78
N LYS A 128 -7.15 11.91 21.63
CA LYS A 128 -8.13 12.38 22.61
C LYS A 128 -7.93 11.72 23.98
N ASN A 129 -7.46 10.49 24.03
CA ASN A 129 -7.29 9.70 25.24
C ASN A 129 -5.80 9.55 25.68
N GLY A 130 -4.86 10.28 25.08
CA GLY A 130 -3.45 10.22 25.44
C GLY A 130 -2.78 8.85 25.18
N ILE A 131 -3.29 8.07 24.22
CA ILE A 131 -2.79 6.74 23.89
C ILE A 131 -1.76 6.86 22.76
N PRO A 132 -0.50 6.44 22.98
CA PRO A 132 0.53 6.53 21.95
C PRO A 132 0.27 5.62 20.77
N ILE A 133 0.57 6.13 19.58
CA ILE A 133 0.46 5.41 18.29
C ILE A 133 1.85 5.14 17.76
N MET A 134 2.14 3.87 17.56
CA MET A 134 3.34 3.39 16.89
C MET A 134 2.98 2.94 15.48
N SER A 135 3.75 3.34 14.50
CA SER A 135 3.60 2.87 13.11
C SER A 135 4.83 2.09 12.67
N SER A 136 4.66 1.22 11.71
CA SER A 136 5.76 0.51 11.07
C SER A 136 5.78 0.78 9.57
N GLN A 137 6.97 0.81 9.00
CA GLN A 137 7.17 0.93 7.56
C GLN A 137 6.40 -0.17 6.81
N HIS A 138 5.61 0.22 5.80
CA HIS A 138 4.76 -0.70 5.04
C HIS A 138 5.56 -1.69 4.19
N GLY A 139 6.67 -1.25 3.65
CA GLY A 139 7.53 -2.04 2.79
C GLY A 139 8.64 -1.20 2.18
N VAL A 140 9.52 -1.82 1.41
CA VAL A 140 10.57 -1.11 0.66
C VAL A 140 9.92 -0.45 -0.57
N THR A 141 9.50 0.79 -0.42
CA THR A 141 8.83 1.56 -1.48
C THR A 141 9.34 2.99 -1.53
N VAL A 142 9.37 3.65 -0.39
CA VAL A 142 9.71 5.07 -0.25
C VAL A 142 11.13 5.34 -0.68
N GLU A 143 12.06 4.47 -0.32
CA GLU A 143 13.49 4.61 -0.61
C GLU A 143 13.82 4.39 -2.08
N ILE A 144 12.98 3.66 -2.80
CA ILE A 144 13.29 3.23 -4.17
C ILE A 144 12.44 3.91 -5.25
N SER A 145 11.24 4.40 -4.91
CA SER A 145 10.31 4.99 -5.88
C SER A 145 10.17 6.50 -5.71
N LYS A 146 10.37 7.28 -6.78
CA LYS A 146 10.18 8.74 -6.76
C LYS A 146 8.77 9.15 -6.33
N ILE A 147 7.75 8.40 -6.76
CA ILE A 147 6.36 8.72 -6.41
C ILE A 147 6.09 8.42 -4.94
N HIS A 148 6.51 7.26 -4.46
CA HIS A 148 6.27 6.87 -3.07
C HIS A 148 7.07 7.72 -2.08
N SER A 149 8.28 8.15 -2.43
CA SER A 149 9.06 9.06 -1.57
C SER A 149 8.36 10.40 -1.33
N MET A 150 7.56 10.88 -2.29
CA MET A 150 6.78 12.11 -2.13
C MET A 150 5.50 11.93 -1.30
N LEU A 151 5.03 10.70 -1.13
CA LEU A 151 3.71 10.37 -0.58
C LEU A 151 3.76 9.55 0.71
N SER A 152 4.95 9.13 1.15
CA SER A 152 5.11 8.27 2.33
C SER A 152 4.41 8.82 3.58
N PHE A 153 4.48 10.14 3.77
CA PHE A 153 3.83 10.80 4.89
C PHE A 153 2.32 10.55 4.95
N LEU A 154 1.66 10.38 3.81
CA LEU A 154 0.22 10.11 3.78
C LEU A 154 -0.14 8.72 4.32
N PHE A 155 0.79 7.78 4.20
CA PHE A 155 0.51 6.37 4.50
C PHE A 155 1.08 5.92 5.84
N ASP A 156 2.34 6.24 6.15
CA ASP A 156 3.06 5.54 7.21
C ASP A 156 3.21 6.35 8.50
N ASN A 157 3.44 7.67 8.45
CA ASN A 157 3.85 8.37 9.66
C ASN A 157 2.99 9.58 10.09
N THR A 158 2.07 10.12 9.27
CA THR A 158 1.32 11.37 9.55
C THR A 158 0.63 11.41 10.91
N VAL A 159 0.26 10.29 11.47
CA VAL A 159 -0.50 10.19 12.72
C VAL A 159 0.26 9.46 13.83
N ALA A 160 1.46 9.00 13.57
CA ALA A 160 2.25 8.23 14.52
C ALA A 160 3.03 9.13 15.48
N ASP A 161 3.18 8.68 16.73
CA ASP A 161 4.09 9.26 17.74
C ASP A 161 5.48 8.60 17.64
N ALA A 162 5.53 7.36 17.16
CA ALA A 162 6.76 6.62 16.90
C ALA A 162 6.66 5.82 15.58
N MET A 163 7.76 5.82 14.82
CA MET A 163 7.87 5.12 13.54
C MET A 163 9.00 4.10 13.58
N PHE A 164 8.70 2.85 13.29
CA PHE A 164 9.68 1.77 13.13
C PHE A 164 10.04 1.61 11.67
N SER A 165 11.31 1.83 11.35
CA SER A 165 11.83 1.90 9.98
C SER A 165 12.88 0.84 9.73
N TYR A 166 12.98 0.36 8.48
CA TYR A 166 13.97 -0.66 8.11
C TYR A 166 15.40 -0.13 8.13
N ASN A 167 15.61 1.13 7.73
CA ASN A 167 16.95 1.69 7.57
C ASN A 167 16.96 3.23 7.75
N SER A 168 18.17 3.81 7.77
CA SER A 168 18.34 5.26 7.92
C SER A 168 17.84 6.04 6.70
N LYS A 169 17.88 5.46 5.50
CA LYS A 169 17.50 6.19 4.28
C LYS A 169 16.05 6.64 4.31
N ILE A 170 15.12 5.77 4.79
CA ILE A 170 13.73 6.20 4.92
C ILE A 170 13.56 7.27 5.97
N VAL A 171 14.28 7.19 7.09
CA VAL A 171 14.26 8.22 8.14
C VAL A 171 14.70 9.57 7.59
N ASP A 172 15.75 9.58 6.76
CA ASP A 172 16.23 10.83 6.13
C ASP A 172 15.22 11.42 5.15
N ILE A 173 14.51 10.56 4.41
CA ILE A 173 13.43 10.99 3.50
C ILE A 173 12.26 11.57 4.31
N GLU A 174 11.82 10.87 5.35
CA GLU A 174 10.65 11.26 6.14
C GLU A 174 10.87 12.52 6.97
N LYS A 175 12.07 12.73 7.54
CA LYS A 175 12.43 13.97 8.26
C LYS A 175 12.34 15.23 7.40
N ASN A 176 12.44 15.11 6.09
CA ASN A 176 12.31 16.23 5.17
C ASN A 176 10.86 16.52 4.76
N ILE A 177 9.89 15.78 5.32
CA ILE A 177 8.46 15.94 5.04
C ILE A 177 7.83 16.82 6.12
N HIS A 178 7.06 17.83 5.72
CA HIS A 178 6.47 18.83 6.63
C HIS A 178 5.52 18.28 7.72
N PHE A 179 5.08 17.02 7.60
CA PHE A 179 4.11 16.41 8.51
C PHE A 179 4.72 15.30 9.37
N ASP A 180 6.05 15.18 9.39
CA ASP A 180 6.71 14.21 10.26
C ASP A 180 6.82 14.76 11.68
N ASN A 181 6.08 14.15 12.59
CA ASN A 181 6.15 14.40 14.04
C ASN A 181 6.55 13.15 14.81
N ALA A 182 6.81 12.05 14.13
CA ALA A 182 7.11 10.77 14.76
C ALA A 182 8.56 10.70 15.24
N LYS A 183 8.78 10.02 16.36
CA LYS A 183 10.12 9.61 16.76
C LYS A 183 10.53 8.36 16.00
N HIS A 184 11.58 8.45 15.20
CA HIS A 184 12.05 7.35 14.36
C HIS A 184 12.94 6.36 15.11
N TYR A 185 12.70 5.07 14.85
CA TYR A 185 13.50 3.96 15.34
C TYR A 185 13.90 3.06 14.18
N ILE A 186 15.20 2.90 13.95
CA ILE A 186 15.72 1.99 12.94
C ILE A 186 15.81 0.60 13.56
N VAL A 187 15.00 -0.34 13.07
CA VAL A 187 14.87 -1.70 13.62
C VAL A 187 15.39 -2.79 12.69
N GLY A 188 15.81 -2.43 11.48
CA GLY A 188 16.22 -3.37 10.47
C GLY A 188 15.06 -3.96 9.67
N MET A 189 15.41 -4.79 8.68
CA MET A 189 14.41 -5.48 7.88
C MET A 189 13.84 -6.68 8.64
N PRO A 190 12.54 -7.02 8.43
CA PRO A 190 11.93 -8.22 8.98
C PRO A 190 12.75 -9.47 8.63
N MET A 191 12.89 -10.38 9.59
CA MET A 191 13.62 -11.65 9.39
C MET A 191 13.06 -12.49 8.24
N ARG A 192 11.77 -12.36 7.93
CA ARG A 192 11.16 -13.05 6.79
C ARG A 192 11.79 -12.63 5.46
N LEU A 193 12.14 -11.35 5.30
CA LEU A 193 12.86 -10.87 4.11
C LEU A 193 14.28 -11.47 4.04
N SER A 194 15.01 -11.48 5.15
CA SER A 194 16.37 -12.05 5.18
C SER A 194 16.40 -13.57 4.93
N ARG A 195 15.32 -14.28 5.28
CA ARG A 195 15.18 -15.72 5.00
C ARG A 195 15.02 -16.03 3.51
N MET A 196 14.62 -15.06 2.69
CA MET A 196 14.48 -15.27 1.24
C MET A 196 15.78 -15.69 0.56
N GLU A 197 16.94 -15.19 1.02
CA GLU A 197 18.27 -15.59 0.48
C GLU A 197 18.56 -17.09 0.62
N ARG A 198 17.92 -17.74 1.59
CA ARG A 198 18.11 -19.17 1.86
C ARG A 198 17.17 -20.05 1.04
N MET A 199 16.16 -19.48 0.40
CA MET A 199 15.16 -20.22 -0.37
C MET A 199 15.65 -20.48 -1.81
N LYS A 200 16.66 -21.32 -1.96
CA LYS A 200 17.26 -21.65 -3.28
C LYS A 200 16.54 -22.76 -4.05
N ALA A 201 15.44 -23.29 -3.51
CA ALA A 201 14.70 -24.37 -4.17
C ALA A 201 14.17 -23.90 -5.54
N ILE A 202 14.46 -24.67 -6.58
CA ILE A 202 13.91 -24.44 -7.93
C ILE A 202 12.93 -25.58 -8.18
N ASN A 203 11.69 -25.24 -8.45
CA ASN A 203 10.70 -26.20 -8.91
C ASN A 203 10.96 -26.52 -10.39
N LYS A 204 11.41 -27.72 -10.68
CA LYS A 204 11.72 -28.16 -12.06
C LYS A 204 10.49 -28.20 -12.97
N PHE A 205 9.31 -28.26 -12.39
CA PHE A 205 8.04 -28.29 -13.11
C PHE A 205 7.42 -26.90 -13.33
N ALA A 206 7.91 -25.88 -12.61
CA ALA A 206 7.46 -24.51 -12.82
C ALA A 206 8.15 -23.88 -14.03
N PRO A 207 7.48 -22.95 -14.73
CA PRO A 207 8.14 -22.14 -15.75
C PRO A 207 9.44 -21.50 -15.23
N PRO A 208 10.52 -21.50 -16.00
CA PRO A 208 11.81 -20.97 -15.52
C PRO A 208 11.77 -19.46 -15.28
N ILE A 209 10.87 -18.74 -15.94
CA ILE A 209 10.71 -17.29 -15.85
C ILE A 209 9.37 -16.97 -15.22
N VAL A 210 9.35 -16.05 -14.26
CA VAL A 210 8.10 -15.43 -13.78
C VAL A 210 8.13 -13.94 -14.06
N TYR A 211 7.07 -13.46 -14.69
CA TYR A 211 6.76 -12.05 -14.79
C TYR A 211 5.78 -11.68 -13.69
N ILE A 212 6.18 -10.73 -12.84
CA ILE A 212 5.40 -10.27 -11.69
C ILE A 212 4.71 -8.97 -12.10
N SER A 213 3.44 -9.09 -12.43
CA SER A 213 2.62 -7.95 -12.83
C SER A 213 2.28 -7.08 -11.62
N THR A 214 1.84 -5.89 -11.91
CA THR A 214 1.34 -4.91 -10.97
C THR A 214 -0.14 -4.69 -11.20
N ASN A 215 -0.75 -3.88 -10.34
CA ASN A 215 -2.10 -3.38 -10.52
C ASN A 215 -2.16 -2.52 -11.80
N LEU A 216 -2.90 -2.97 -12.81
CA LEU A 216 -3.00 -2.31 -14.12
C LEU A 216 -4.19 -1.35 -14.21
N TYR A 217 -5.22 -1.60 -13.43
CA TYR A 217 -6.51 -0.89 -13.52
C TYR A 217 -6.93 -0.41 -12.14
N HIS A 218 -6.10 0.38 -11.51
CA HIS A 218 -6.37 0.93 -10.20
C HIS A 218 -7.37 2.08 -10.31
N ALA A 219 -8.66 1.73 -10.29
CA ALA A 219 -9.72 2.71 -10.24
C ALA A 219 -9.75 3.39 -8.87
N GLY A 220 -8.97 4.42 -8.67
CA GLY A 220 -8.95 5.15 -7.43
C GLY A 220 -8.09 6.39 -7.49
N PHE A 221 -8.10 7.15 -6.44
CA PHE A 221 -7.28 8.31 -6.19
C PHE A 221 -5.80 7.92 -6.05
N SER A 222 -5.21 7.43 -7.11
CA SER A 222 -3.77 7.29 -7.21
C SER A 222 -3.24 8.51 -7.95
N LEU A 223 -2.22 9.15 -7.42
CA LEU A 223 -1.44 10.14 -8.16
C LEU A 223 -0.79 9.52 -9.41
N SER A 224 -0.82 8.21 -9.51
CA SER A 224 -0.47 7.41 -10.68
C SER A 224 -1.65 7.14 -11.63
N SER A 225 -2.80 7.78 -11.50
CA SER A 225 -3.98 7.50 -12.34
C SER A 225 -3.76 7.74 -13.84
N ARG A 226 -2.82 8.61 -14.21
CA ARG A 226 -2.35 8.70 -15.59
C ARG A 226 -1.56 7.47 -16.05
N ALA A 227 -1.07 6.68 -15.13
CA ALA A 227 -0.25 5.52 -15.40
C ALA A 227 -1.04 4.26 -15.76
N ASP A 228 -2.33 4.20 -15.48
CA ASP A 228 -3.10 2.96 -15.66
C ASP A 228 -3.20 2.58 -17.13
N TYR A 229 -3.59 3.52 -18.00
CA TYR A 229 -3.66 3.28 -19.44
C TYR A 229 -2.29 3.06 -20.06
N ASP A 230 -1.32 3.93 -19.76
CA ASP A 230 0.06 3.80 -20.23
C ASP A 230 0.72 2.52 -19.70
N SER A 231 0.39 2.12 -18.48
CA SER A 231 0.84 0.86 -17.90
C SER A 231 0.28 -0.34 -18.64
N ALA A 232 -1.01 -0.34 -18.97
CA ALA A 232 -1.64 -1.40 -19.74
C ALA A 232 -1.05 -1.51 -21.14
N ILE A 233 -0.82 -0.38 -21.84
CA ILE A 233 -0.16 -0.35 -23.15
C ILE A 233 1.27 -0.89 -23.05
N SER A 234 2.03 -0.48 -22.04
CA SER A 234 3.41 -0.93 -21.86
C SER A 234 3.47 -2.42 -21.55
N GLU A 235 2.54 -2.91 -20.73
CA GLU A 235 2.39 -4.32 -20.41
C GLU A 235 2.02 -5.14 -21.67
N HIS A 236 1.04 -4.68 -22.45
CA HIS A 236 0.69 -5.28 -23.72
C HIS A 236 1.90 -5.37 -24.68
N LYS A 237 2.66 -4.29 -24.81
CA LYS A 237 3.88 -4.29 -25.64
C LYS A 237 4.92 -5.28 -25.12
N LEU A 238 5.14 -5.33 -23.81
CA LEU A 238 6.07 -6.26 -23.20
C LEU A 238 5.68 -7.72 -23.46
N ILE A 239 4.41 -8.06 -23.29
CA ILE A 239 3.89 -9.41 -23.57
C ILE A 239 4.04 -9.75 -25.04
N THR A 240 3.50 -8.93 -25.93
CA THR A 240 3.39 -9.25 -27.36
C THR A 240 4.71 -9.14 -28.13
N LYS A 241 5.62 -8.25 -27.73
CA LYS A 241 6.87 -8.00 -28.43
C LYS A 241 8.07 -8.70 -27.81
N VAL A 242 8.02 -9.05 -26.52
CA VAL A 242 9.16 -9.63 -25.80
C VAL A 242 8.82 -11.01 -25.25
N LEU A 243 7.94 -11.09 -24.22
CA LEU A 243 7.74 -12.32 -23.45
C LEU A 243 7.19 -13.47 -24.31
N ARG A 244 6.24 -13.20 -25.19
CA ARG A 244 5.66 -14.16 -26.12
C ARG A 244 6.69 -14.77 -27.09
N ARG A 245 7.79 -14.06 -27.38
CA ARG A 245 8.83 -14.50 -28.34
C ARG A 245 9.96 -15.26 -27.69
N LEU A 246 9.96 -15.38 -26.35
CA LEU A 246 10.99 -16.14 -25.67
C LEU A 246 10.83 -17.65 -25.95
N PRO A 247 11.94 -18.39 -26.12
CA PRO A 247 11.91 -19.85 -26.31
C PRO A 247 11.66 -20.59 -24.99
N TYR A 248 11.23 -19.91 -23.95
CA TYR A 248 11.04 -20.46 -22.61
C TYR A 248 9.61 -20.24 -22.14
N LYS A 249 9.12 -21.13 -21.28
CA LYS A 249 7.85 -20.92 -20.58
C LYS A 249 7.98 -19.78 -19.59
N VAL A 250 6.98 -18.90 -19.58
CA VAL A 250 6.85 -17.72 -18.71
C VAL A 250 5.59 -17.82 -17.90
N ARG A 251 5.67 -17.75 -16.58
CA ARG A 251 4.51 -17.58 -15.72
C ARG A 251 4.19 -16.09 -15.59
N TYR A 252 3.00 -15.72 -15.93
CA TYR A 252 2.47 -14.37 -15.70
C TYR A 252 1.70 -14.36 -14.38
N LYS A 253 2.29 -13.81 -13.32
CA LYS A 253 1.65 -13.67 -12.01
C LYS A 253 0.86 -12.37 -11.97
N THR A 254 -0.47 -12.47 -11.89
CA THR A 254 -1.33 -11.29 -11.74
C THR A 254 -1.15 -10.64 -10.37
N TYR A 255 -1.36 -9.33 -10.30
CA TYR A 255 -1.62 -8.67 -9.04
C TYR A 255 -3.04 -9.05 -8.55
N PRO A 256 -3.24 -9.35 -7.27
CA PRO A 256 -4.58 -9.63 -6.75
C PRO A 256 -5.40 -8.32 -6.69
N GLU A 257 -6.17 -8.06 -7.73
CA GLU A 257 -7.05 -6.90 -7.83
C GLU A 257 -8.45 -7.24 -7.33
N ASP A 258 -8.74 -6.91 -6.08
CA ASP A 258 -10.08 -7.06 -5.52
C ASP A 258 -11.02 -5.89 -5.91
N ASN A 259 -10.47 -4.77 -6.39
CA ASN A 259 -11.19 -3.52 -6.65
C ASN A 259 -11.34 -3.20 -8.14
N ARG A 260 -11.28 -4.19 -9.01
CA ARG A 260 -11.47 -3.97 -10.44
C ARG A 260 -12.90 -3.48 -10.70
N ARG A 261 -13.01 -2.27 -11.27
CA ARG A 261 -14.31 -1.63 -11.55
C ARG A 261 -14.83 -1.89 -12.96
N TYR A 262 -14.05 -2.54 -13.81
CA TYR A 262 -14.41 -2.79 -15.20
C TYR A 262 -14.92 -4.24 -15.34
N ALA A 263 -16.12 -4.37 -15.91
CA ALA A 263 -16.71 -5.67 -16.23
C ALA A 263 -16.10 -6.29 -17.51
N ASP A 264 -15.45 -5.47 -18.32
CA ASP A 264 -14.90 -5.87 -19.61
C ASP A 264 -13.72 -6.84 -19.46
N MET A 265 -13.53 -7.64 -20.53
CA MET A 265 -12.39 -8.54 -20.61
C MET A 265 -11.08 -7.74 -20.62
N ASP A 266 -10.14 -8.14 -19.76
CA ASP A 266 -8.84 -7.51 -19.67
C ASP A 266 -8.00 -7.83 -20.91
N PRO A 267 -7.65 -6.82 -21.75
CA PRO A 267 -6.88 -7.06 -22.96
C PRO A 267 -5.48 -7.62 -22.67
N VAL A 268 -4.85 -7.21 -21.58
CA VAL A 268 -3.53 -7.72 -21.19
C VAL A 268 -3.61 -9.21 -20.81
N LEU A 269 -4.62 -9.61 -20.02
CA LEU A 269 -4.82 -11.02 -19.69
C LEU A 269 -5.26 -11.85 -20.89
N HIS A 270 -5.93 -11.24 -21.86
CA HIS A 270 -6.23 -11.89 -23.11
C HIS A 270 -4.95 -12.22 -23.89
N ASP A 271 -4.02 -11.27 -24.03
CA ASP A 271 -2.73 -11.49 -24.68
C ASP A 271 -1.92 -12.60 -24.03
N VAL A 272 -1.93 -12.66 -22.68
CA VAL A 272 -1.26 -13.74 -21.94
C VAL A 272 -1.88 -15.10 -22.26
N ARG A 273 -3.19 -15.21 -22.30
CA ARG A 273 -3.91 -16.47 -22.63
C ARG A 273 -3.67 -16.93 -24.06
N MET A 274 -3.48 -15.99 -24.99
CA MET A 274 -3.24 -16.28 -26.41
C MET A 274 -1.77 -16.60 -26.73
N ALA A 275 -0.89 -16.58 -25.74
CA ALA A 275 0.53 -16.86 -25.93
C ALA A 275 0.87 -18.30 -25.51
N ASP A 276 1.32 -19.14 -26.47
CA ASP A 276 1.58 -20.58 -26.26
C ASP A 276 2.66 -20.88 -25.19
N ASN A 277 3.58 -19.94 -25.00
CA ASN A 277 4.65 -20.06 -24.01
C ASN A 277 4.35 -19.41 -22.67
N MET A 278 3.14 -18.84 -22.47
CA MET A 278 2.79 -18.15 -21.23
C MET A 278 1.75 -18.94 -20.42
N GLU A 279 1.92 -18.93 -19.10
CA GLU A 279 1.00 -19.50 -18.13
C GLU A 279 0.42 -18.39 -17.27
N LEU A 280 -0.90 -18.20 -17.32
CA LEU A 280 -1.58 -17.24 -16.47
C LEU A 280 -1.74 -17.80 -15.04
N PHE A 281 -1.15 -17.14 -14.07
CA PHE A 281 -1.28 -17.48 -12.65
C PHE A 281 -2.03 -16.37 -11.91
N ASN A 282 -3.31 -16.59 -11.69
CA ASN A 282 -4.24 -15.64 -11.06
C ASN A 282 -4.58 -15.99 -9.59
N LYS A 283 -3.89 -16.95 -8.98
CA LYS A 283 -4.10 -17.30 -7.57
C LYS A 283 -3.61 -16.18 -6.66
N LYS A 284 -4.37 -15.91 -5.57
CA LYS A 284 -4.02 -14.94 -4.53
C LYS A 284 -2.92 -15.49 -3.60
N ILE A 285 -1.81 -15.91 -4.18
CA ILE A 285 -0.62 -16.37 -3.44
C ILE A 285 0.39 -15.23 -3.48
N ASP A 286 0.90 -14.86 -2.32
CA ASP A 286 1.92 -13.84 -2.19
C ASP A 286 3.21 -14.27 -2.93
N MET A 287 3.84 -13.29 -3.58
CA MET A 287 5.04 -13.53 -4.39
C MET A 287 6.19 -14.14 -3.59
N ARG A 288 6.30 -13.86 -2.30
CA ARG A 288 7.31 -14.46 -1.41
C ARG A 288 7.33 -15.99 -1.41
N TYR A 289 6.20 -16.63 -1.64
CA TYR A 289 6.10 -18.10 -1.73
C TYR A 289 6.43 -18.65 -3.12
N LEU A 290 6.38 -17.80 -4.14
CA LEU A 290 6.60 -18.20 -5.53
C LEU A 290 8.02 -17.92 -6.02
N VAL A 291 8.72 -16.94 -5.44
CA VAL A 291 10.06 -16.51 -5.89
C VAL A 291 11.04 -17.69 -5.95
N SER A 292 10.95 -18.63 -5.00
CA SER A 292 11.82 -19.80 -4.93
C SER A 292 11.63 -20.76 -6.10
N GLU A 293 10.44 -20.81 -6.71
CA GLU A 293 10.11 -21.77 -7.78
C GLU A 293 10.77 -21.45 -9.11
N HIS A 294 11.13 -20.20 -9.37
CA HIS A 294 11.57 -19.71 -10.66
C HIS A 294 13.07 -19.41 -10.69
N ARG A 295 13.65 -19.39 -11.89
CA ARG A 295 15.08 -19.08 -12.10
C ARG A 295 15.33 -17.62 -12.37
N ILE A 296 14.43 -16.95 -13.11
CA ILE A 296 14.53 -15.55 -13.53
C ILE A 296 13.25 -14.84 -13.15
N LEU A 297 13.40 -13.69 -12.55
CA LEU A 297 12.29 -12.87 -12.05
C LEU A 297 12.26 -11.57 -12.84
N VAL A 298 11.11 -11.23 -13.41
CA VAL A 298 10.91 -10.01 -14.21
C VAL A 298 9.81 -9.17 -13.55
N THR A 299 10.03 -7.88 -13.37
CA THR A 299 9.00 -6.95 -12.84
C THR A 299 9.21 -5.54 -13.38
N THR A 300 8.14 -4.73 -13.33
CA THR A 300 8.12 -3.33 -13.78
C THR A 300 7.78 -2.36 -12.65
N CYS A 301 7.59 -2.86 -11.42
CA CYS A 301 7.05 -2.03 -10.34
C CYS A 301 8.08 -1.82 -9.22
N ALA A 302 8.49 -0.58 -9.01
CA ALA A 302 9.39 -0.16 -7.93
C ALA A 302 8.61 -0.01 -6.60
N THR A 303 8.10 -1.11 -6.08
CA THR A 303 7.39 -1.19 -4.79
C THR A 303 7.91 -2.37 -3.99
N SER A 304 7.26 -2.70 -2.87
CA SER A 304 7.54 -3.91 -2.09
C SER A 304 7.58 -5.19 -2.94
N THR A 305 6.91 -5.20 -4.09
CA THR A 305 6.96 -6.30 -5.07
C THR A 305 8.39 -6.57 -5.58
N LEU A 306 9.22 -5.53 -5.73
CA LEU A 306 10.63 -5.68 -6.15
C LEU A 306 11.51 -6.25 -5.03
N SER A 307 11.14 -6.03 -3.77
CA SER A 307 11.95 -6.48 -2.63
C SER A 307 12.15 -7.99 -2.60
N TRP A 308 11.08 -8.76 -2.83
CA TRP A 308 11.13 -10.23 -2.84
C TRP A 308 12.07 -10.79 -3.92
N PRO A 309 11.99 -10.36 -5.20
CA PRO A 309 12.97 -10.70 -6.21
C PRO A 309 14.40 -10.40 -5.82
N VAL A 310 14.68 -9.16 -5.38
CA VAL A 310 16.05 -8.73 -5.03
C VAL A 310 16.60 -9.55 -3.88
N MET A 311 15.82 -9.78 -2.83
CA MET A 311 16.24 -10.57 -1.66
C MET A 311 16.41 -12.06 -1.95
N SER A 312 15.89 -12.56 -3.06
CA SER A 312 16.00 -13.97 -3.43
C SER A 312 17.41 -14.37 -3.89
N GLY A 313 18.27 -13.41 -4.20
CA GLY A 313 19.59 -13.66 -4.78
C GLY A 313 19.57 -14.29 -6.18
N LYS A 314 18.42 -14.29 -6.85
CA LYS A 314 18.23 -14.80 -8.22
C LYS A 314 18.40 -13.70 -9.26
N PRO A 315 18.66 -14.03 -10.53
CA PRO A 315 18.63 -13.05 -11.62
C PRO A 315 17.30 -12.32 -11.67
N VAL A 316 17.34 -10.99 -11.54
CA VAL A 316 16.17 -10.10 -11.60
C VAL A 316 16.34 -9.16 -12.79
N ILE A 317 15.29 -9.04 -13.58
CA ILE A 317 15.16 -8.05 -14.65
C ILE A 317 14.11 -7.05 -14.21
N PHE A 318 14.53 -5.82 -13.99
CA PHE A 318 13.65 -4.71 -13.65
C PHE A 318 13.53 -3.75 -14.84
N ILE A 319 12.31 -3.54 -15.30
CA ILE A 319 12.02 -2.60 -16.39
C ILE A 319 11.53 -1.30 -15.76
N ASN A 320 12.41 -0.30 -15.75
CA ASN A 320 12.19 0.98 -15.09
C ASN A 320 11.31 1.92 -15.93
N GLN A 321 10.01 1.78 -15.81
CA GLN A 321 9.04 2.57 -16.56
C GLN A 321 8.91 3.99 -15.98
N LYS A 322 9.41 4.98 -16.71
CA LYS A 322 9.44 6.41 -16.31
C LYS A 322 8.06 7.00 -16.00
N HIS A 323 7.02 6.51 -16.67
CA HIS A 323 5.64 7.00 -16.52
C HIS A 323 4.86 6.34 -15.39
N LYS A 324 5.38 5.25 -14.78
CA LYS A 324 4.65 4.48 -13.77
C LYS A 324 5.16 4.75 -12.35
N SER A 325 6.30 4.21 -12.04
CA SER A 325 6.91 4.30 -10.70
C SER A 325 8.43 4.26 -10.86
N PRO A 326 9.03 5.33 -11.41
CA PRO A 326 10.45 5.34 -11.68
C PRO A 326 11.27 5.25 -10.39
N LEU A 327 12.40 4.56 -10.47
CA LEU A 327 13.37 4.51 -9.39
C LEU A 327 13.89 5.92 -9.08
N THR A 328 14.21 6.15 -7.81
CA THR A 328 15.09 7.28 -7.43
C THR A 328 16.48 7.05 -8.02
N GLU A 329 17.28 8.10 -8.17
CA GLU A 329 18.63 7.98 -8.72
C GLU A 329 19.55 7.11 -7.88
N ASP A 330 19.43 7.23 -6.56
CA ASP A 330 20.17 6.40 -5.60
C ASP A 330 19.77 4.91 -5.72
N ALA A 331 18.47 4.64 -5.84
CA ALA A 331 17.96 3.29 -6.02
C ALA A 331 18.39 2.70 -7.37
N TYR A 332 18.33 3.50 -8.44
CA TYR A 332 18.82 3.08 -9.75
C TYR A 332 20.30 2.69 -9.69
N SER A 333 21.14 3.58 -9.14
CA SER A 333 22.59 3.33 -8.98
C SER A 333 22.88 2.09 -8.12
N SER A 334 22.13 1.90 -7.04
CA SER A 334 22.32 0.77 -6.12
C SER A 334 21.86 -0.55 -6.74
N LEU A 335 20.67 -0.58 -7.33
CA LEU A 335 20.08 -1.79 -7.92
C LEU A 335 20.82 -2.24 -9.18
N SER A 336 21.28 -1.30 -10.02
CA SER A 336 22.05 -1.64 -11.25
C SER A 336 23.36 -2.37 -10.99
N ARG A 337 23.86 -2.40 -9.75
CA ARG A 337 25.03 -3.20 -9.35
C ARG A 337 24.69 -4.65 -9.04
N GLY A 338 23.44 -4.96 -8.77
CA GLY A 338 23.02 -6.30 -8.32
C GLY A 338 22.00 -6.98 -9.22
N ILE A 339 21.23 -6.21 -10.01
CA ILE A 339 20.21 -6.72 -10.91
C ILE A 339 20.27 -6.02 -12.28
N PHE A 340 19.58 -6.57 -13.27
CA PHE A 340 19.48 -5.96 -14.60
C PHE A 340 18.37 -4.90 -14.58
N VAL A 341 18.74 -3.63 -14.78
CA VAL A 341 17.80 -2.50 -14.84
C VAL A 341 17.81 -1.90 -16.24
N PHE A 342 16.62 -1.81 -16.89
CA PHE A 342 16.44 -1.31 -18.24
C PHE A 342 15.51 -0.08 -18.29
#